data_fc2eb9cb27b211c674268da2923d4ce8
#
_entry.id   fc2eb9cb27b211c674268da2923d4ce8
#
_cell.length_a   1.000
_cell.length_b   1.000
_cell.length_c   1.000
_cell.angle_alpha   90.00
_cell.angle_beta   90.00
_cell.angle_gamma   90.00
#
_symmetry.space_group_name_H-M   'P 1'
#
loop_
_entity.id
_entity.type
_entity.pdbx_description
1 polymer ?
#
loop_
_entity_poly.entity_id
_entity_poly.type
_entity_poly.pdbx_seq_one_letter_code
_entity_poly.pdbx_strand_id
1 'polypeptide(L)'
;MPRGTAQRGGLLAHLDRPKSRSRLRVREPRRLPRGLDRAETAALLGSFRSDRDRAIAGLMLFSGLRSAEVLALQVRDVDIPRRWVRVVGKGDKERTVPLDVDVAGLVQTYLLAERPESASTALFLVAKGSHRGQPLTPAGLRTVFRYHRAVAGVPAGHPHALRHSFGTALAEAGVDLAVLQALMGHDRVDSSAAYIHLAPTHVRASYDAARARQRADV
;
A
#
# COMPACT_ATOMS: atom_id res chain seq x y z
N MET A 1 0.98 61.20 62.78
CA MET A 1 1.61 61.52 61.49
C MET A 1 2.79 60.70 61.31
N PRO A 2 2.85 59.76 60.33
CA PRO A 2 3.75 59.92 59.25
C PRO A 2 3.18 59.47 57.89
N ARG A 3 3.85 59.94 56.92
CA ARG A 3 3.60 60.08 55.49
C ARG A 3 3.54 58.79 54.72
N GLY A 4 2.61 58.66 53.79
CA GLY A 4 2.54 57.61 52.82
C GLY A 4 3.65 57.66 51.74
N THR A 5 4.22 56.56 51.44
CA THR A 5 5.08 56.32 50.29
C THR A 5 4.30 55.57 49.25
N ALA A 6 4.07 56.21 48.12
CA ALA A 6 3.45 55.61 46.95
C ALA A 6 4.39 54.56 46.31
N GLN A 7 3.92 53.34 46.23
CA GLN A 7 4.58 52.28 45.45
C GLN A 7 4.29 52.49 43.95
N ARG A 8 5.26 53.00 43.22
CA ARG A 8 5.36 52.89 41.78
C ARG A 8 6.15 51.61 41.49
N GLY A 9 5.50 50.56 41.08
CA GLY A 9 6.18 49.36 40.66
C GLY A 9 5.18 48.42 40.04
N GLY A 10 5.22 48.24 38.73
CA GLY A 10 4.44 47.17 38.18
C GLY A 10 4.09 47.19 36.68
N LEU A 11 4.73 48.06 35.89
CA LEU A 11 4.36 48.06 34.45
C LEU A 11 5.46 47.49 33.52
N LEU A 12 6.59 47.03 34.05
CA LEU A 12 7.68 46.52 33.24
C LEU A 12 8.03 45.02 33.44
N ALA A 13 7.25 44.33 34.30
CA ALA A 13 7.51 42.91 34.61
C ALA A 13 7.02 41.92 33.53
N HIS A 14 6.40 42.41 32.44
CA HIS A 14 5.87 41.56 31.37
C HIS A 14 6.77 41.44 30.12
N LEU A 15 7.94 42.10 30.10
CA LEU A 15 8.78 42.17 28.92
C LEU A 15 9.93 41.16 28.87
N ASP A 16 10.16 40.42 29.94
CA ASP A 16 11.26 39.45 30.02
C ASP A 16 10.82 38.00 30.09
N ARG A 17 9.93 37.58 29.18
CA ARG A 17 9.82 36.17 28.86
C ARG A 17 10.71 35.88 27.64
N PRO A 18 11.78 35.07 27.79
CA PRO A 18 12.56 34.66 26.64
C PRO A 18 11.62 33.90 25.70
N LYS A 19 11.34 34.49 24.53
CA LYS A 19 10.68 33.79 23.45
C LYS A 19 11.48 32.53 23.16
N SER A 20 10.94 31.37 23.50
CA SER A 20 11.47 30.08 23.10
C SER A 20 11.80 30.16 21.61
N ARG A 21 13.10 30.15 21.29
CA ARG A 21 13.57 29.99 19.91
C ARG A 21 13.06 28.64 19.44
N SER A 22 11.93 28.59 18.77
CA SER A 22 11.53 27.44 18.01
C SER A 22 12.67 27.17 17.02
N ARG A 23 13.50 26.18 17.31
CA ARG A 23 14.46 25.69 16.34
C ARG A 23 13.65 25.31 15.12
N LEU A 24 13.80 26.06 14.05
CA LEU A 24 13.36 25.68 12.73
C LEU A 24 14.05 24.35 12.43
N ARG A 25 13.37 23.22 12.73
CA ARG A 25 13.78 21.93 12.23
C ARG A 25 13.54 21.99 10.73
N VAL A 26 14.59 22.22 9.97
CA VAL A 26 14.60 21.93 8.55
C VAL A 26 14.14 20.49 8.45
N ARG A 27 12.95 20.27 7.90
CA ARG A 27 12.45 18.94 7.62
C ARG A 27 13.39 18.37 6.56
N GLU A 28 14.32 17.50 6.97
CA GLU A 28 15.06 16.72 5.98
C GLU A 28 14.07 16.11 4.99
N PRO A 29 14.32 16.22 3.67
CA PRO A 29 13.46 15.59 2.69
C PRO A 29 13.39 14.11 3.06
N ARG A 30 12.20 13.63 3.42
CA ARG A 30 11.96 12.21 3.68
C ARG A 30 12.43 11.48 2.43
N ARG A 31 13.55 10.78 2.53
CA ARG A 31 13.98 9.89 1.45
C ARG A 31 12.79 9.01 1.14
N LEU A 32 12.32 9.08 -0.11
CA LEU A 32 11.28 8.18 -0.58
C LEU A 32 11.74 6.75 -0.27
N PRO A 33 10.89 5.90 0.32
CA PRO A 33 11.25 4.52 0.54
C PRO A 33 11.72 3.94 -0.79
N ARG A 34 12.92 3.39 -0.84
CA ARG A 34 13.42 2.72 -2.04
C ARG A 34 12.50 1.52 -2.34
N GLY A 35 12.02 1.41 -3.57
CA GLY A 35 11.42 0.18 -4.07
C GLY A 35 12.44 -0.96 -4.06
N LEU A 36 11.97 -2.18 -4.10
CA LEU A 36 12.82 -3.35 -4.30
C LEU A 36 13.35 -3.33 -5.74
N ASP A 37 14.62 -3.66 -5.90
CA ASP A 37 15.14 -3.93 -7.22
C ASP A 37 14.63 -5.29 -7.75
N ARG A 38 15.00 -5.62 -8.98
CA ARG A 38 14.52 -6.83 -9.66
C ARG A 38 14.99 -8.11 -8.96
N ALA A 39 16.24 -8.16 -8.52
CA ALA A 39 16.80 -9.33 -7.84
C ALA A 39 16.17 -9.52 -6.46
N GLU A 40 16.02 -8.43 -5.69
CA GLU A 40 15.32 -8.42 -4.40
C GLU A 40 13.87 -8.86 -4.54
N THR A 41 13.18 -8.38 -5.59
CA THR A 41 11.78 -8.74 -5.88
C THR A 41 11.67 -10.22 -6.22
N ALA A 42 12.51 -10.74 -7.09
CA ALA A 42 12.52 -12.16 -7.48
C ALA A 42 12.84 -13.06 -6.28
N ALA A 43 13.85 -12.71 -5.48
CA ALA A 43 14.22 -13.47 -4.27
C ALA A 43 13.06 -13.50 -3.25
N LEU A 44 12.42 -12.34 -3.01
CA LEU A 44 11.29 -12.27 -2.10
C LEU A 44 10.09 -13.09 -2.59
N LEU A 45 9.69 -12.94 -3.86
CA LEU A 45 8.57 -13.69 -4.44
C LEU A 45 8.85 -15.20 -4.44
N GLY A 46 10.08 -15.60 -4.79
CA GLY A 46 10.53 -17.01 -4.78
C GLY A 46 10.55 -17.64 -3.38
N SER A 47 10.59 -16.84 -2.32
CA SER A 47 10.56 -17.34 -0.95
C SER A 47 9.17 -17.80 -0.50
N PHE A 48 8.08 -17.24 -1.05
CA PHE A 48 6.71 -17.63 -0.69
C PHE A 48 6.40 -19.05 -1.15
N ARG A 49 5.81 -19.85 -0.28
CA ARG A 49 5.53 -21.28 -0.53
C ARG A 49 4.06 -21.57 -0.83
N SER A 50 3.14 -20.73 -0.36
CA SER A 50 1.69 -20.89 -0.59
C SER A 50 1.20 -19.94 -1.67
N ASP A 51 0.19 -20.36 -2.42
CA ASP A 51 -0.45 -19.51 -3.42
C ASP A 51 -1.19 -18.34 -2.77
N ARG A 52 -1.69 -18.52 -1.53
CA ARG A 52 -2.19 -17.42 -0.70
C ARG A 52 -1.17 -16.29 -0.55
N ASP A 53 0.03 -16.60 -0.08
CA ASP A 53 1.05 -15.59 0.24
C ASP A 53 1.64 -14.97 -1.03
N ARG A 54 1.79 -15.76 -2.10
CA ARG A 54 2.15 -15.29 -3.44
C ARG A 54 1.09 -14.34 -4.00
N ALA A 55 -0.20 -14.69 -3.89
CA ALA A 55 -1.31 -13.83 -4.35
C ALA A 55 -1.34 -12.50 -3.59
N ILE A 56 -1.16 -12.53 -2.26
CA ILE A 56 -1.06 -11.32 -1.42
C ILE A 56 0.09 -10.42 -1.90
N ALA A 57 1.28 -10.98 -2.07
CA ALA A 57 2.44 -10.22 -2.54
C ALA A 57 2.23 -9.71 -3.98
N GLY A 58 1.65 -10.52 -4.85
CA GLY A 58 1.32 -10.18 -6.23
C GLY A 58 0.32 -9.02 -6.34
N LEU A 59 -0.74 -9.01 -5.53
CA LEU A 59 -1.70 -7.89 -5.48
C LEU A 59 -1.03 -6.57 -5.07
N MET A 60 -0.05 -6.62 -4.18
CA MET A 60 0.70 -5.41 -3.78
C MET A 60 1.67 -4.96 -4.86
N LEU A 61 2.34 -5.91 -5.51
CA LEU A 61 3.40 -5.64 -6.49
C LEU A 61 2.87 -5.33 -7.89
N PHE A 62 1.76 -5.95 -8.32
CA PHE A 62 1.27 -5.87 -9.70
C PHE A 62 -0.07 -5.15 -9.85
N SER A 63 -0.80 -4.95 -8.74
CA SER A 63 -2.03 -4.15 -8.71
C SER A 63 -1.93 -2.96 -7.75
N GLY A 64 -0.81 -2.81 -7.05
CA GLY A 64 -0.51 -1.66 -6.20
C GLY A 64 -1.40 -1.53 -4.96
N LEU A 65 -1.99 -2.60 -4.45
CA LEU A 65 -2.86 -2.55 -3.28
C LEU A 65 -2.08 -2.25 -2.00
N ARG A 66 -2.71 -1.52 -1.08
CA ARG A 66 -2.21 -1.36 0.30
C ARG A 66 -2.48 -2.61 1.12
N SER A 67 -1.68 -2.85 2.17
CA SER A 67 -1.90 -3.96 3.10
C SER A 67 -3.32 -4.01 3.65
N ALA A 68 -3.86 -2.86 4.07
CA ALA A 68 -5.22 -2.78 4.59
C ALA A 68 -6.27 -3.11 3.51
N GLU A 69 -6.04 -2.68 2.27
CA GLU A 69 -6.92 -2.98 1.14
C GLU A 69 -6.92 -4.48 0.83
N VAL A 70 -5.73 -5.12 0.77
CA VAL A 70 -5.62 -6.58 0.55
C VAL A 70 -6.32 -7.37 1.65
N LEU A 71 -6.19 -6.94 2.91
CA LEU A 71 -6.84 -7.61 4.05
C LEU A 71 -8.36 -7.40 4.08
N ALA A 72 -8.86 -6.32 3.49
CA ALA A 72 -10.29 -6.01 3.42
C ALA A 72 -11.00 -6.70 2.25
N LEU A 73 -10.26 -7.25 1.27
CA LEU A 73 -10.86 -7.91 0.10
C LEU A 73 -11.78 -9.06 0.51
N GLN A 74 -12.93 -9.09 -0.16
CA GLN A 74 -13.88 -10.20 -0.11
C GLN A 74 -13.71 -11.06 -1.38
N VAL A 75 -14.14 -12.32 -1.34
CA VAL A 75 -14.10 -13.21 -2.51
C VAL A 75 -14.83 -12.57 -3.71
N ARG A 76 -15.97 -11.92 -3.48
CA ARG A 76 -16.77 -11.23 -4.50
C ARG A 76 -16.10 -10.00 -5.12
N ASP A 77 -15.03 -9.47 -4.51
CA ASP A 77 -14.35 -8.27 -5.00
C ASP A 77 -13.34 -8.59 -6.12
N VAL A 78 -13.08 -9.87 -6.37
CA VAL A 78 -12.13 -10.31 -7.40
C VAL A 78 -12.88 -10.97 -8.56
N ASP A 79 -12.88 -10.29 -9.69
CA ASP A 79 -13.40 -10.82 -10.97
C ASP A 79 -12.24 -11.45 -11.75
N ILE A 80 -11.99 -12.75 -11.50
CA ILE A 80 -10.89 -13.49 -12.14
C ILE A 80 -11.05 -13.53 -13.66
N PRO A 81 -12.21 -13.88 -14.24
CA PRO A 81 -12.39 -13.92 -15.68
C PRO A 81 -12.13 -12.58 -16.38
N ARG A 82 -12.63 -11.49 -15.82
CA ARG A 82 -12.41 -10.14 -16.36
C ARG A 82 -11.11 -9.51 -15.92
N ARG A 83 -10.40 -10.12 -14.95
CA ARG A 83 -9.14 -9.63 -14.38
C ARG A 83 -9.27 -8.24 -13.78
N TRP A 84 -10.21 -8.07 -12.86
CA TRP A 84 -10.44 -6.85 -12.11
C TRP A 84 -10.54 -7.12 -10.62
N VAL A 85 -10.11 -6.16 -9.82
CA VAL A 85 -10.30 -6.16 -8.37
C VAL A 85 -10.97 -4.86 -7.96
N ARG A 86 -12.10 -4.96 -7.27
CA ARG A 86 -12.76 -3.83 -6.61
C ARG A 86 -12.11 -3.58 -5.27
N VAL A 87 -11.65 -2.37 -5.03
CA VAL A 87 -10.91 -1.99 -3.83
C VAL A 87 -11.63 -0.83 -3.16
N VAL A 88 -11.93 -1.00 -1.88
CA VAL A 88 -12.49 0.06 -1.03
C VAL A 88 -11.33 0.74 -0.30
N GLY A 89 -11.12 2.01 -0.55
CA GLY A 89 -10.09 2.84 0.06
C GLY A 89 -10.58 3.61 1.28
N LYS A 90 -9.76 4.53 1.75
CA LYS A 90 -10.10 5.41 2.87
C LYS A 90 -11.32 6.28 2.52
N GLY A 91 -12.29 6.37 3.45
CA GLY A 91 -13.52 7.15 3.26
C GLY A 91 -14.50 6.51 2.29
N ASP A 92 -14.53 5.16 2.23
CA ASP A 92 -15.41 4.36 1.38
C ASP A 92 -15.31 4.66 -0.13
N LYS A 93 -14.21 5.26 -0.55
CA LYS A 93 -13.97 5.49 -1.98
C LYS A 93 -13.63 4.19 -2.65
N GLU A 94 -14.49 3.76 -3.56
CA GLU A 94 -14.27 2.58 -4.37
C GLU A 94 -13.42 2.91 -5.61
N ARG A 95 -12.55 1.99 -5.96
CA ARG A 95 -11.87 1.97 -7.26
C ARG A 95 -11.73 0.55 -7.76
N THR A 96 -11.64 0.40 -9.05
CA THR A 96 -11.36 -0.88 -9.70
C THR A 96 -9.94 -0.84 -10.25
N VAL A 97 -9.16 -1.86 -9.94
CA VAL A 97 -7.77 -1.98 -10.43
C VAL A 97 -7.60 -3.24 -11.27
N PRO A 98 -6.74 -3.22 -12.29
CA PRO A 98 -6.45 -4.40 -13.08
C PRO A 98 -5.78 -5.48 -12.24
N LEU A 99 -6.15 -6.73 -12.50
CA LEU A 99 -5.55 -7.92 -11.93
C LEU A 99 -4.59 -8.54 -12.97
N ASP A 100 -3.34 -8.67 -12.60
CA ASP A 100 -2.33 -9.33 -13.44
C ASP A 100 -2.74 -10.79 -13.67
N VAL A 101 -2.41 -11.35 -14.85
CA VAL A 101 -2.82 -12.71 -15.22
C VAL A 101 -2.24 -13.77 -14.30
N ASP A 102 -0.99 -13.63 -13.90
CA ASP A 102 -0.32 -14.59 -13.01
C ASP A 102 -0.91 -14.53 -11.60
N VAL A 103 -1.22 -13.31 -11.13
CA VAL A 103 -1.89 -13.10 -9.83
C VAL A 103 -3.31 -13.65 -9.85
N ALA A 104 -4.04 -13.51 -10.96
CA ALA A 104 -5.36 -14.10 -11.12
C ALA A 104 -5.31 -15.63 -10.99
N GLY A 105 -4.33 -16.28 -11.62
CA GLY A 105 -4.06 -17.71 -11.47
C GLY A 105 -3.77 -18.11 -10.02
N LEU A 106 -2.91 -17.36 -9.33
CA LEU A 106 -2.61 -17.62 -7.92
C LEU A 106 -3.84 -17.48 -7.02
N VAL A 107 -4.67 -16.46 -7.24
CA VAL A 107 -5.92 -16.29 -6.48
C VAL A 107 -6.87 -17.45 -6.76
N GLN A 108 -6.99 -17.87 -8.02
CA GLN A 108 -7.84 -19.01 -8.39
C GLN A 108 -7.35 -20.30 -7.72
N THR A 109 -6.07 -20.62 -7.81
CA THR A 109 -5.51 -21.82 -7.16
C THR A 109 -5.68 -21.79 -5.66
N TYR A 110 -5.43 -20.63 -5.03
CA TYR A 110 -5.68 -20.46 -3.62
C TYR A 110 -7.13 -20.73 -3.25
N LEU A 111 -8.09 -20.17 -3.98
CA LEU A 111 -9.52 -20.36 -3.71
C LEU A 111 -9.97 -21.83 -3.86
N LEU A 112 -9.41 -22.54 -4.83
CA LEU A 112 -9.79 -23.91 -5.14
C LEU A 112 -9.10 -24.96 -4.27
N ALA A 113 -7.83 -24.73 -3.90
CA ALA A 113 -7.00 -25.76 -3.31
C ALA A 113 -6.47 -25.44 -1.89
N GLU A 114 -6.24 -24.19 -1.56
CA GLU A 114 -5.58 -23.83 -0.29
C GLU A 114 -6.51 -23.13 0.71
N ARG A 115 -7.55 -22.43 0.25
CA ARG A 115 -8.41 -21.63 1.12
C ARG A 115 -9.16 -22.54 2.09
N PRO A 116 -9.00 -22.34 3.43
CA PRO A 116 -9.72 -23.12 4.39
C PRO A 116 -11.24 -22.98 4.23
N GLU A 117 -11.98 -24.04 4.48
CA GLU A 117 -13.42 -23.94 4.64
C GLU A 117 -13.76 -22.98 5.77
N SER A 118 -14.66 -22.04 5.50
CA SER A 118 -15.02 -20.99 6.44
C SER A 118 -16.33 -20.30 5.98
N ALA A 119 -17.13 -19.88 6.95
CA ALA A 119 -18.26 -18.99 6.71
C ALA A 119 -17.85 -17.55 6.40
N SER A 120 -16.58 -17.21 6.56
CA SER A 120 -16.07 -15.87 6.25
C SER A 120 -16.05 -15.60 4.76
N THR A 121 -16.53 -14.43 4.36
CA THR A 121 -16.46 -13.94 2.99
C THR A 121 -15.11 -13.28 2.64
N ALA A 122 -14.24 -13.06 3.64
CA ALA A 122 -12.90 -12.49 3.42
C ALA A 122 -12.11 -13.35 2.43
N LEU A 123 -11.41 -12.70 1.50
CA LEU A 123 -10.61 -13.40 0.50
C LEU A 123 -9.49 -14.21 1.17
N PHE A 124 -8.68 -13.57 2.00
CA PHE A 124 -7.51 -14.21 2.61
C PHE A 124 -7.78 -14.62 4.06
N LEU A 125 -7.59 -15.89 4.32
CA LEU A 125 -7.81 -16.50 5.63
C LEU A 125 -6.51 -16.99 6.26
N VAL A 126 -6.54 -17.17 7.57
CA VAL A 126 -5.47 -17.84 8.32
C VAL A 126 -5.48 -19.33 7.94
N ALA A 127 -4.33 -19.84 7.47
CA ALA A 127 -4.23 -21.20 6.94
C ALA A 127 -4.04 -22.26 8.03
N LYS A 128 -3.42 -21.94 9.17
CA LYS A 128 -2.99 -22.91 10.19
C LYS A 128 -3.21 -22.38 11.60
N GLY A 129 -3.23 -23.30 12.58
CA GLY A 129 -3.33 -22.99 14.01
C GLY A 129 -4.76 -22.77 14.49
N SER A 130 -4.92 -22.28 15.72
CA SER A 130 -6.21 -22.09 16.39
C SER A 130 -7.14 -21.09 15.71
N HIS A 131 -6.61 -20.21 14.86
CA HIS A 131 -7.37 -19.21 14.11
C HIS A 131 -7.60 -19.61 12.65
N ARG A 132 -7.35 -20.88 12.28
CA ARG A 132 -7.57 -21.37 10.91
C ARG A 132 -8.99 -21.05 10.44
N GLY A 133 -9.11 -20.50 9.23
CA GLY A 133 -10.39 -20.10 8.64
C GLY A 133 -10.90 -18.71 9.05
N GLN A 134 -10.26 -18.04 10.00
CA GLN A 134 -10.57 -16.64 10.31
C GLN A 134 -9.90 -15.69 9.30
N PRO A 135 -10.42 -14.46 9.10
CA PRO A 135 -9.78 -13.47 8.26
C PRO A 135 -8.33 -13.20 8.67
N LEU A 136 -7.45 -13.07 7.68
CA LEU A 136 -6.05 -12.74 7.94
C LEU A 136 -5.94 -11.34 8.54
N THR A 137 -5.22 -11.22 9.64
CA THR A 137 -5.06 -9.96 10.39
C THR A 137 -3.82 -9.17 9.95
N PRO A 138 -3.74 -7.86 10.25
CA PRO A 138 -2.53 -7.08 10.02
C PRO A 138 -1.28 -7.66 10.74
N ALA A 139 -1.47 -8.27 11.92
CA ALA A 139 -0.39 -8.94 12.64
C ALA A 139 0.06 -10.22 11.93
N GLY A 140 -0.88 -11.02 11.43
CA GLY A 140 -0.60 -12.20 10.62
C GLY A 140 0.16 -11.85 9.34
N LEU A 141 -0.30 -10.85 8.61
CA LEU A 141 0.37 -10.37 7.41
C LEU A 141 1.80 -9.90 7.69
N ARG A 142 2.01 -9.12 8.76
CA ARG A 142 3.37 -8.71 9.17
C ARG A 142 4.26 -9.90 9.50
N THR A 143 3.70 -10.96 10.11
CA THR A 143 4.46 -12.18 10.43
C THR A 143 4.87 -12.91 9.16
N VAL A 144 3.99 -13.06 8.18
CA VAL A 144 4.30 -13.65 6.87
C VAL A 144 5.47 -12.90 6.23
N PHE A 145 5.37 -11.58 6.08
CA PHE A 145 6.44 -10.80 5.45
C PHE A 145 7.73 -10.79 6.27
N ARG A 146 7.67 -10.75 7.60
CA ARG A 146 8.86 -10.84 8.44
C ARG A 146 9.62 -12.15 8.22
N TYR A 147 8.91 -13.26 8.11
CA TYR A 147 9.50 -14.56 7.84
C TYR A 147 10.12 -14.59 6.44
N HIS A 148 9.37 -14.26 5.41
CA HIS A 148 9.82 -14.39 4.02
C HIS A 148 10.96 -13.43 3.66
N ARG A 149 10.98 -12.21 4.15
CA ARG A 149 12.12 -11.29 3.95
C ARG A 149 13.41 -11.80 4.60
N ALA A 150 13.30 -12.51 5.73
CA ALA A 150 14.47 -13.14 6.36
C ALA A 150 14.96 -14.34 5.54
N VAL A 151 14.06 -15.20 5.08
CA VAL A 151 14.40 -16.35 4.22
C VAL A 151 15.01 -15.91 2.90
N ALA A 152 14.49 -14.85 2.29
CA ALA A 152 14.98 -14.30 1.02
C ALA A 152 16.28 -13.47 1.15
N GLY A 153 16.70 -13.12 2.37
CA GLY A 153 17.82 -12.19 2.57
C GLY A 153 17.50 -10.75 2.09
N VAL A 154 16.22 -10.35 2.08
CA VAL A 154 15.75 -9.05 1.59
C VAL A 154 15.13 -8.25 2.75
N PRO A 155 15.92 -7.55 3.56
CA PRO A 155 15.42 -6.81 4.73
C PRO A 155 14.37 -5.74 4.39
N ALA A 156 14.48 -5.14 3.20
CA ALA A 156 13.51 -4.17 2.68
C ALA A 156 12.21 -4.80 2.18
N GLY A 157 12.09 -6.13 2.12
CA GLY A 157 10.96 -6.89 1.58
C GLY A 157 9.69 -6.81 2.44
N HIS A 158 9.11 -5.63 2.58
CA HIS A 158 7.85 -5.42 3.30
C HIS A 158 6.73 -4.98 2.36
N PRO A 159 5.45 -5.12 2.76
CA PRO A 159 4.29 -4.81 1.92
C PRO A 159 4.35 -3.44 1.23
N HIS A 160 4.78 -2.42 1.96
CA HIS A 160 4.85 -1.07 1.41
C HIS A 160 5.91 -0.92 0.32
N ALA A 161 7.04 -1.66 0.43
CA ALA A 161 8.08 -1.67 -0.59
C ALA A 161 7.56 -2.29 -1.90
N LEU A 162 6.79 -3.39 -1.85
CA LEU A 162 6.18 -4.00 -3.04
C LEU A 162 5.26 -3.01 -3.77
N ARG A 163 4.38 -2.34 -3.03
CA ARG A 163 3.52 -1.32 -3.63
C ARG A 163 4.33 -0.12 -4.17
N HIS A 164 5.42 0.25 -3.52
CA HIS A 164 6.30 1.31 -4.04
C HIS A 164 6.99 0.87 -5.33
N SER A 165 7.48 -0.38 -5.39
CA SER A 165 8.04 -0.97 -6.61
C SER A 165 7.02 -0.97 -7.75
N PHE A 166 5.73 -1.25 -7.50
CA PHE A 166 4.65 -1.10 -8.49
C PHE A 166 4.60 0.32 -9.07
N GLY A 167 4.56 1.33 -8.19
CA GLY A 167 4.50 2.73 -8.63
C GLY A 167 5.73 3.14 -9.44
N THR A 168 6.92 2.77 -8.98
CA THR A 168 8.19 3.04 -9.68
C THR A 168 8.24 2.36 -11.04
N ALA A 169 7.92 1.07 -11.10
CA ALA A 169 7.96 0.30 -12.33
C ALA A 169 6.99 0.82 -13.40
N LEU A 170 5.78 1.25 -13.02
CA LEU A 170 4.82 1.86 -13.95
C LEU A 170 5.28 3.25 -14.42
N ALA A 171 5.88 4.05 -13.53
CA ALA A 171 6.42 5.35 -13.88
C ALA A 171 7.60 5.21 -14.87
N GLU A 172 8.52 4.27 -14.62
CA GLU A 172 9.64 3.94 -15.52
C GLU A 172 9.14 3.40 -16.87
N ALA A 173 8.04 2.64 -16.88
CA ALA A 173 7.39 2.18 -18.11
C ALA A 173 6.62 3.29 -18.86
N GLY A 174 6.65 4.52 -18.37
CA GLY A 174 6.04 5.69 -19.02
C GLY A 174 4.51 5.74 -18.90
N VAL A 175 3.93 5.13 -17.88
CA VAL A 175 2.49 5.26 -17.59
C VAL A 175 2.19 6.70 -17.15
N ASP A 176 1.14 7.27 -17.71
CA ASP A 176 0.69 8.61 -17.34
C ASP A 176 0.46 8.76 -15.84
N LEU A 177 0.88 9.90 -15.28
CA LEU A 177 0.80 10.16 -13.84
C LEU A 177 -0.64 10.10 -13.32
N ALA A 178 -1.63 10.51 -14.11
CA ALA A 178 -3.03 10.46 -13.72
C ALA A 178 -3.53 9.00 -13.63
N VAL A 179 -3.09 8.14 -14.57
CA VAL A 179 -3.39 6.70 -14.53
C VAL A 179 -2.74 6.06 -13.31
N LEU A 180 -1.47 6.39 -13.03
CA LEU A 180 -0.75 5.89 -11.87
C LEU A 180 -1.43 6.31 -10.56
N GLN A 181 -1.85 7.57 -10.44
CA GLN A 181 -2.57 8.08 -9.27
C GLN A 181 -3.92 7.40 -9.08
N ALA A 182 -4.67 7.17 -10.18
CA ALA A 182 -5.94 6.45 -10.15
C ALA A 182 -5.76 5.01 -9.65
N LEU A 183 -4.75 4.29 -10.14
CA LEU A 183 -4.42 2.94 -9.73
C LEU A 183 -4.00 2.87 -8.26
N MET A 184 -3.16 3.80 -7.83
CA MET A 184 -2.65 3.82 -6.46
C MET A 184 -3.65 4.40 -5.43
N GLY A 185 -4.69 5.11 -5.86
CA GLY A 185 -5.67 5.71 -4.95
C GLY A 185 -5.01 6.66 -3.94
N HIS A 186 -4.28 7.67 -4.41
CA HIS A 186 -3.68 8.69 -3.56
C HIS A 186 -4.69 9.77 -3.21
N ASP A 187 -4.94 9.98 -1.91
CA ASP A 187 -5.95 10.92 -1.38
C ASP A 187 -5.65 12.42 -1.60
N ARG A 188 -4.51 12.76 -2.18
CA ARG A 188 -4.08 14.14 -2.36
C ARG A 188 -3.96 14.49 -3.82
N VAL A 189 -5.07 14.83 -4.43
CA VAL A 189 -5.07 15.82 -5.51
C VAL A 189 -6.43 16.48 -5.59
N ASP A 190 -6.55 17.70 -5.14
CA ASP A 190 -7.67 18.59 -5.41
C ASP A 190 -7.85 18.87 -6.92
N SER A 191 -6.92 18.37 -7.75
CA SER A 191 -6.97 18.45 -9.22
C SER A 191 -7.49 17.16 -9.88
N SER A 192 -7.77 16.10 -9.13
CA SER A 192 -8.15 14.78 -9.69
C SER A 192 -9.60 14.66 -10.11
N ALA A 193 -10.44 15.66 -9.85
CA ALA A 193 -11.83 15.65 -10.31
C ALA A 193 -11.95 15.53 -11.85
N ALA A 194 -10.95 16.00 -12.60
CA ALA A 194 -10.89 15.89 -14.05
C ALA A 194 -10.52 14.47 -14.55
N TYR A 195 -9.90 13.64 -13.71
CA TYR A 195 -9.38 12.31 -14.08
C TYR A 195 -10.25 11.16 -13.63
N ILE A 196 -11.32 11.41 -12.88
CA ILE A 196 -12.30 10.40 -12.44
C ILE A 196 -13.00 9.74 -13.64
N HIS A 197 -12.88 10.31 -14.82
CA HIS A 197 -13.48 9.83 -16.07
C HIS A 197 -12.53 9.03 -16.97
N LEU A 198 -11.34 8.62 -16.51
CA LEU A 198 -10.56 7.64 -17.27
C LEU A 198 -11.39 6.37 -17.40
N ALA A 199 -11.87 6.11 -18.62
CA ALA A 199 -12.65 4.92 -18.89
C ALA A 199 -11.85 3.68 -18.45
N PRO A 200 -12.45 2.69 -17.78
CA PRO A 200 -11.75 1.48 -17.33
C PRO A 200 -10.92 0.81 -18.42
N THR A 201 -11.37 0.89 -19.67
CA THR A 201 -10.65 0.39 -20.85
C THR A 201 -9.32 1.09 -21.11
N HIS A 202 -9.25 2.41 -20.93
CA HIS A 202 -8.00 3.17 -21.11
C HIS A 202 -6.98 2.86 -19.99
N VAL A 203 -7.43 2.79 -18.75
CA VAL A 203 -6.61 2.39 -17.61
C VAL A 203 -6.05 0.99 -17.83
N ARG A 204 -6.89 0.07 -18.30
CA ARG A 204 -6.49 -1.30 -18.59
C ARG A 204 -5.45 -1.37 -19.70
N ALA A 205 -5.66 -0.70 -20.81
CA ALA A 205 -4.71 -0.69 -21.93
C ALA A 205 -3.32 -0.15 -21.51
N SER A 206 -3.29 0.94 -20.76
CA SER A 206 -2.05 1.52 -20.22
C SER A 206 -1.32 0.56 -19.28
N TYR A 207 -2.05 -0.12 -18.40
CA TYR A 207 -1.51 -1.13 -17.49
C TYR A 207 -0.93 -2.33 -18.25
N ASP A 208 -1.71 -2.92 -19.16
CA ASP A 208 -1.29 -4.10 -19.93
C ASP A 208 -0.06 -3.78 -20.81
N ALA A 209 0.00 -2.59 -21.42
CA ALA A 209 1.16 -2.13 -22.18
C ALA A 209 2.42 -2.00 -21.31
N ALA A 210 2.31 -1.43 -20.12
CA ALA A 210 3.42 -1.31 -19.17
C ALA A 210 3.89 -2.71 -18.70
N ARG A 211 2.97 -3.61 -18.40
CA ARG A 211 3.31 -4.98 -18.00
C ARG A 211 3.97 -5.79 -19.11
N ALA A 212 3.53 -5.59 -20.37
CA ALA A 212 4.17 -6.22 -21.52
C ALA A 212 5.63 -5.78 -21.67
N ARG A 213 5.93 -4.48 -21.53
CA ARG A 213 7.30 -3.96 -21.55
C ARG A 213 8.16 -4.59 -20.44
N GLN A 214 7.66 -4.61 -19.20
CA GLN A 214 8.37 -5.23 -18.08
C GLN A 214 8.69 -6.72 -18.27
N ARG A 215 7.83 -7.45 -18.98
CA ARG A 215 8.06 -8.88 -19.31
C ARG A 215 9.07 -9.06 -20.44
N ALA A 216 9.12 -8.14 -21.41
CA ALA A 216 10.06 -8.18 -22.52
C ALA A 216 11.51 -7.91 -22.08
N ASP A 217 11.70 -7.17 -20.98
CA ASP A 217 13.01 -6.85 -20.40
C ASP A 217 13.54 -7.98 -19.47
N VAL A 218 12.85 -9.14 -19.44
CA VAL A 218 13.19 -10.33 -18.64
C VAL A 218 13.88 -11.38 -19.50
#